data_2c15beb8a2165ddaccc606ac67776668
#
_entry.id   2c15beb8a2165ddaccc606ac67776668
#
_cell.length_a   1.000
_cell.length_b   1.000
_cell.length_c   1.000
_cell.angle_alpha   90.00
_cell.angle_beta   90.00
_cell.angle_gamma   90.00
#
_symmetry.space_group_name_H-M   'P 1'
#
loop_
_entity.id
_entity.type
_entity.pdbx_description
1 polymer ?
#
loop_
_entity_poly.entity_id
_entity_poly.type
_entity_poly.pdbx_seq_one_letter_code
_entity_poly.pdbx_strand_id
1 'polypeptide(L)'
;MKAIAGPLGVNRRSLLSAPALLSVPALLRVTSALAQEQNSQIPSWNDGPAKQAIIDFVRATTDRASAKFVPPEERIATFDQDGTLWVEHPMYTQVLYCLERVPAVVAQKPELKEREPFKTVLSGNREAMAKLSLHDLEEILVATLTGMPVEVFEGEAKKWIETAKHPRWKRLYTELIYQPMLEVLQYLRANGYRTYIVTGGGQDFVRVYSQQVYGIPPEQVVGTATGTKYGYDKGGKPFLTKEPKLLLNDNDAGKPEGIHLEIGRRPRAAFGNSTGDRQMLEYTGAGDGTRLMMLVLHDDAQREYAYGPARGLPDTKVGAFTQKLYDQAMKDRWTVISMKNDWKRLFAFE
;
A
#
# COMPACT_ATOMS: atom_id res chain seq x y z
N MET A 1 42.43 69.09 -61.10
CA MET A 1 41.42 69.05 -62.16
C MET A 1 40.18 68.40 -61.58
N LYS A 2 39.19 69.14 -61.43
CA LYS A 2 37.77 69.01 -61.90
C LYS A 2 37.13 67.65 -61.43
N ALA A 3 35.97 67.55 -60.83
CA ALA A 3 34.87 68.46 -60.63
C ALA A 3 33.74 67.60 -60.04
N ILE A 4 33.04 68.06 -59.04
CA ILE A 4 31.59 68.40 -59.09
C ILE A 4 30.70 67.15 -59.22
N ALA A 5 29.70 66.89 -58.47
CA ALA A 5 28.61 67.46 -57.77
C ALA A 5 27.87 66.35 -57.05
N GLY A 6 27.25 66.49 -56.07
CA GLY A 6 26.19 67.26 -55.54
C GLY A 6 24.93 66.41 -55.31
N PRO A 7 24.08 66.72 -54.42
CA PRO A 7 23.33 65.84 -53.52
C PRO A 7 21.85 65.73 -53.92
N LEU A 8 21.21 64.58 -53.40
CA LEU A 8 19.73 64.52 -53.22
C LEU A 8 19.56 63.39 -52.15
N GLY A 9 19.11 63.61 -51.05
CA GLY A 9 17.96 64.31 -50.47
C GLY A 9 16.78 63.34 -50.42
N VAL A 10 16.12 63.21 -49.24
CA VAL A 10 14.78 62.65 -49.02
C VAL A 10 14.77 61.16 -48.70
N ASN A 11 14.21 60.61 -47.66
CA ASN A 11 13.17 61.06 -46.73
C ASN A 11 13.15 60.12 -45.50
N ARG A 12 12.98 60.77 -44.39
CA ARG A 12 12.49 60.06 -43.17
C ARG A 12 11.01 59.75 -43.40
N ARG A 13 10.63 58.49 -43.15
CA ARG A 13 9.38 58.20 -42.43
C ARG A 13 9.12 56.69 -42.42
N SER A 14 8.87 56.18 -41.18
CA SER A 14 7.95 55.11 -40.85
C SER A 14 8.40 53.70 -41.18
N LEU A 15 8.77 52.92 -40.18
CA LEU A 15 7.81 51.93 -39.68
C LEU A 15 8.36 51.26 -38.42
N LEU A 16 7.86 51.75 -37.31
CA LEU A 16 7.74 50.96 -36.11
C LEU A 16 6.77 49.82 -36.38
N SER A 17 7.24 48.59 -36.42
CA SER A 17 6.37 47.43 -36.28
C SER A 17 7.04 46.48 -35.28
N ALA A 18 6.54 46.53 -34.09
CA ALA A 18 6.80 45.53 -33.07
C ALA A 18 6.25 44.17 -33.49
N PRO A 19 6.90 43.09 -33.16
CA PRO A 19 6.25 41.83 -32.84
C PRO A 19 6.62 41.39 -31.41
N ALA A 20 6.00 42.03 -30.47
CA ALA A 20 5.89 41.43 -29.13
C ALA A 20 4.44 40.99 -29.03
N LEU A 21 4.20 39.65 -28.98
CA LEU A 21 3.00 38.97 -28.46
C LEU A 21 2.71 37.66 -29.20
N LEU A 22 3.60 36.65 -29.11
CA LEU A 22 3.24 35.29 -29.53
C LEU A 22 4.01 34.18 -28.77
N SER A 23 4.44 34.40 -27.53
CA SER A 23 5.16 33.34 -26.79
C SER A 23 4.45 32.84 -25.52
N VAL A 24 3.26 33.35 -25.17
CA VAL A 24 2.55 32.93 -23.95
C VAL A 24 1.61 31.71 -24.13
N PRO A 25 0.98 31.42 -25.30
CA PRO A 25 0.07 30.29 -25.38
C PRO A 25 0.74 28.93 -25.54
N ALA A 26 2.01 28.83 -25.92
CA ALA A 26 2.68 27.55 -26.12
C ALA A 26 3.12 26.89 -24.79
N LEU A 27 3.64 27.67 -23.83
CA LEU A 27 4.00 27.15 -22.50
C LEU A 27 2.78 26.68 -21.70
N LEU A 28 1.67 27.42 -21.77
CA LEU A 28 0.41 27.04 -21.11
C LEU A 28 -0.21 25.79 -21.72
N ARG A 29 -0.03 25.51 -23.00
CA ARG A 29 -0.50 24.28 -23.65
C ARG A 29 0.35 23.08 -23.31
N VAL A 30 1.66 23.23 -23.18
CA VAL A 30 2.56 22.14 -22.78
C VAL A 30 2.33 21.74 -21.32
N THR A 31 2.16 22.70 -20.43
CA THR A 31 1.87 22.42 -19.01
C THR A 31 0.50 21.76 -18.81
N SER A 32 -0.52 22.14 -19.59
CA SER A 32 -1.84 21.52 -19.54
C SER A 32 -1.83 20.10 -20.14
N ALA A 33 -1.10 19.85 -21.21
CA ALA A 33 -0.97 18.53 -21.80
C ALA A 33 -0.24 17.55 -20.86
N LEU A 34 0.87 17.94 -20.24
CA LEU A 34 1.58 17.15 -19.23
C LEU A 34 0.73 16.89 -17.99
N ALA A 35 -0.04 17.87 -17.52
CA ALA A 35 -0.96 17.69 -16.41
C ALA A 35 -2.10 16.73 -16.77
N GLN A 36 -2.60 16.79 -17.98
CA GLN A 36 -3.66 15.90 -18.46
C GLN A 36 -3.16 14.48 -18.68
N GLU A 37 -1.94 14.30 -19.17
CA GLU A 37 -1.29 12.99 -19.32
C GLU A 37 -1.04 12.33 -17.95
N GLN A 38 -0.57 13.08 -16.96
CA GLN A 38 -0.39 12.57 -15.59
C GLN A 38 -1.71 12.26 -14.89
N ASN A 39 -2.75 13.07 -15.15
CA ASN A 39 -4.10 12.84 -14.62
C ASN A 39 -4.74 11.57 -15.21
N SER A 40 -4.34 11.16 -16.42
CA SER A 40 -4.80 9.93 -17.07
C SER A 40 -4.16 8.66 -16.49
N GLN A 41 -3.08 8.76 -15.70
CA GLN A 41 -2.35 7.61 -15.18
C GLN A 41 -2.96 6.97 -13.93
N ILE A 42 -3.86 7.68 -13.23
CA ILE A 42 -4.65 7.15 -12.11
C ILE A 42 -6.15 7.41 -12.35
N PRO A 43 -6.74 6.74 -13.37
CA PRO A 43 -8.09 7.04 -13.87
C PRO A 43 -9.21 6.62 -12.92
N SER A 44 -8.95 5.71 -11.97
CA SER A 44 -9.92 5.27 -10.95
C SER A 44 -10.07 6.26 -9.80
N TRP A 45 -9.36 7.38 -9.82
CA TRP A 45 -9.50 8.47 -8.87
C TRP A 45 -10.40 9.59 -9.42
N ASN A 46 -11.25 10.13 -8.57
CA ASN A 46 -11.92 11.39 -8.85
C ASN A 46 -10.91 12.55 -8.79
N ASP A 47 -11.14 13.59 -9.59
CA ASP A 47 -10.34 14.81 -9.49
C ASP A 47 -10.65 15.50 -8.15
N GLY A 48 -9.61 15.74 -7.38
CA GLY A 48 -9.72 16.28 -6.04
C GLY A 48 -8.38 16.39 -5.31
N PRO A 49 -8.38 16.89 -4.07
CA PRO A 49 -7.16 17.15 -3.31
C PRO A 49 -6.30 15.90 -3.08
N ALA A 50 -6.91 14.73 -2.84
CA ALA A 50 -6.16 13.50 -2.59
C ALA A 50 -5.40 13.03 -3.84
N LYS A 51 -6.05 13.01 -5.01
CA LYS A 51 -5.42 12.74 -6.30
C LYS A 51 -4.31 13.72 -6.60
N GLN A 52 -4.59 15.02 -6.40
CA GLN A 52 -3.64 16.09 -6.69
C GLN A 52 -2.40 16.00 -5.79
N ALA A 53 -2.55 15.64 -4.52
CA ALA A 53 -1.43 15.45 -3.60
C ALA A 53 -0.43 14.39 -4.11
N ILE A 54 -0.93 13.27 -4.67
CA ILE A 54 -0.08 12.22 -5.26
C ILE A 54 0.68 12.76 -6.48
N ILE A 55 -0.04 13.42 -7.40
CA ILE A 55 0.53 13.95 -8.64
C ILE A 55 1.58 15.02 -8.35
N ASP A 56 1.28 15.96 -7.46
CA ASP A 56 2.19 17.05 -7.09
C ASP A 56 3.43 16.53 -6.36
N PHE A 57 3.25 15.54 -5.47
CA PHE A 57 4.36 14.88 -4.79
C PHE A 57 5.31 14.22 -5.80
N VAL A 58 4.79 13.41 -6.71
CA VAL A 58 5.60 12.72 -7.72
C VAL A 58 6.31 13.73 -8.61
N ARG A 59 5.59 14.73 -9.14
CA ARG A 59 6.18 15.80 -9.96
C ARG A 59 7.31 16.52 -9.22
N ALA A 60 7.05 16.97 -8.01
CA ALA A 60 8.03 17.73 -7.23
C ALA A 60 9.29 16.94 -6.93
N THR A 61 9.17 15.64 -6.70
CA THR A 61 10.29 14.77 -6.30
C THR A 61 11.04 14.15 -7.47
N THR A 62 10.48 14.16 -8.67
CA THR A 62 11.09 13.54 -9.87
C THR A 62 11.63 14.54 -10.88
N ASP A 63 11.15 15.78 -10.87
CA ASP A 63 11.67 16.85 -11.70
C ASP A 63 13.05 17.30 -11.20
N ARG A 64 14.08 17.11 -12.04
CA ARG A 64 15.46 17.47 -11.73
C ARG A 64 15.67 18.98 -11.53
N ALA A 65 14.80 19.82 -12.08
CA ALA A 65 14.84 21.27 -11.88
C ALA A 65 14.16 21.71 -10.59
N SER A 66 13.43 20.81 -9.92
CA SER A 66 12.75 21.10 -8.67
C SER A 66 13.74 21.17 -7.50
N ALA A 67 13.60 22.19 -6.65
CA ALA A 67 14.28 22.25 -5.36
C ALA A 67 13.90 21.09 -4.40
N LYS A 68 12.85 20.35 -4.75
CA LYS A 68 12.33 19.20 -4.02
C LYS A 68 12.73 17.85 -4.66
N PHE A 69 13.62 17.88 -5.65
CA PHE A 69 14.09 16.67 -6.32
C PHE A 69 14.65 15.64 -5.33
N VAL A 70 14.28 14.39 -5.53
CA VAL A 70 14.76 13.25 -4.75
C VAL A 70 15.52 12.32 -5.69
N PRO A 71 16.78 11.95 -5.38
CA PRO A 71 17.54 10.99 -6.16
C PRO A 71 16.79 9.63 -6.27
N PRO A 72 16.89 8.92 -7.42
CA PRO A 72 16.15 7.66 -7.63
C PRO A 72 16.35 6.61 -6.53
N GLU A 73 17.57 6.50 -5.99
CA GLU A 73 17.91 5.56 -4.93
C GLU A 73 17.23 5.85 -3.59
N GLU A 74 16.71 7.07 -3.40
CA GLU A 74 15.97 7.48 -2.21
C GLU A 74 14.45 7.45 -2.41
N ARG A 75 13.97 7.17 -3.63
CA ARG A 75 12.54 7.13 -3.94
C ARG A 75 11.93 5.82 -3.45
N ILE A 76 11.50 5.81 -2.20
CA ILE A 76 10.86 4.68 -1.54
C ILE A 76 9.46 5.08 -1.10
N ALA A 77 8.49 4.22 -1.41
CA ALA A 77 7.12 4.32 -0.94
C ALA A 77 6.71 3.02 -0.25
N THR A 78 6.10 3.13 0.93
CA THR A 78 5.62 2.00 1.72
C THR A 78 4.10 2.00 1.79
N PHE A 79 3.53 0.81 1.75
CA PHE A 79 2.09 0.60 1.77
C PHE A 79 1.77 -0.46 2.81
N ASP A 80 0.84 -0.18 3.70
CA ASP A 80 0.12 -1.25 4.35
C ASP A 80 -0.68 -2.06 3.34
N GLN A 81 -1.09 -3.27 3.70
CA GLN A 81 -1.80 -4.16 2.78
C GLN A 81 -3.29 -4.23 3.07
N ASP A 82 -3.66 -4.81 4.20
CA ASP A 82 -5.05 -5.05 4.57
C ASP A 82 -5.77 -3.70 4.81
N GLY A 83 -6.86 -3.44 4.09
CA GLY A 83 -7.56 -2.15 4.14
C GLY A 83 -6.88 -1.00 3.37
N THR A 84 -5.64 -1.18 2.88
CA THR A 84 -4.93 -0.17 2.09
C THR A 84 -4.82 -0.56 0.62
N LEU A 85 -4.39 -1.77 0.33
CA LEU A 85 -4.24 -2.28 -1.04
C LEU A 85 -5.38 -3.19 -1.46
N TRP A 86 -6.00 -3.87 -0.52
CA TRP A 86 -7.14 -4.76 -0.74
C TRP A 86 -8.08 -4.78 0.47
N VAL A 87 -9.17 -5.54 0.39
CA VAL A 87 -10.18 -5.67 1.45
C VAL A 87 -9.61 -6.33 2.72
N GLU A 88 -10.10 -5.90 3.89
CA GLU A 88 -9.75 -6.52 5.18
C GLU A 88 -10.98 -7.00 5.98
N HIS A 89 -12.18 -6.53 5.66
CA HIS A 89 -13.42 -6.94 6.28
C HIS A 89 -14.06 -8.14 5.57
N PRO A 90 -14.78 -9.02 6.29
CA PRO A 90 -15.09 -8.95 7.73
C PRO A 90 -13.99 -9.46 8.64
N MET A 91 -12.91 -10.01 8.10
CA MET A 91 -11.79 -10.60 8.81
C MET A 91 -10.55 -10.57 7.93
N TYR A 92 -9.39 -10.34 8.51
CA TYR A 92 -8.12 -10.42 7.80
C TYR A 92 -7.94 -11.74 7.06
N THR A 93 -7.54 -11.68 5.81
CA THR A 93 -7.44 -12.84 4.90
C THR A 93 -6.52 -13.93 5.48
N GLN A 94 -5.40 -13.56 6.09
CA GLN A 94 -4.51 -14.53 6.72
C GLN A 94 -5.13 -15.22 7.94
N VAL A 95 -5.93 -14.53 8.72
CA VAL A 95 -6.65 -15.15 9.85
C VAL A 95 -7.63 -16.21 9.34
N LEU A 96 -8.36 -15.92 8.24
CA LEU A 96 -9.22 -16.94 7.61
C LEU A 96 -8.43 -18.15 7.14
N TYR A 97 -7.29 -17.95 6.49
CA TYR A 97 -6.38 -19.03 6.10
C TYR A 97 -6.00 -19.90 7.30
N CYS A 98 -5.61 -19.29 8.42
CA CYS A 98 -5.23 -20.03 9.63
C CYS A 98 -6.41 -20.81 10.22
N LEU A 99 -7.60 -20.19 10.30
CA LEU A 99 -8.81 -20.88 10.80
C LEU A 99 -9.18 -22.09 9.95
N GLU A 100 -9.11 -21.96 8.61
CA GLU A 100 -9.40 -23.07 7.69
C GLU A 100 -8.34 -24.18 7.72
N ARG A 101 -7.12 -23.89 8.18
CA ARG A 101 -6.06 -24.90 8.36
C ARG A 101 -6.19 -25.71 9.64
N VAL A 102 -6.93 -25.25 10.64
CA VAL A 102 -7.04 -25.94 11.96
C VAL A 102 -7.37 -27.43 11.81
N PRO A 103 -8.33 -27.86 10.97
CA PRO A 103 -8.61 -29.30 10.82
C PRO A 103 -7.39 -30.12 10.35
N ALA A 104 -6.61 -29.60 9.42
CA ALA A 104 -5.41 -30.27 8.91
C ALA A 104 -4.29 -30.34 9.97
N VAL A 105 -4.12 -29.28 10.76
CA VAL A 105 -3.16 -29.24 11.87
C VAL A 105 -3.56 -30.23 12.96
N VAL A 106 -4.83 -30.28 13.33
CA VAL A 106 -5.35 -31.23 14.33
C VAL A 106 -5.24 -32.67 13.86
N ALA A 107 -5.39 -32.95 12.57
CA ALA A 107 -5.16 -34.28 12.02
C ALA A 107 -3.69 -34.75 12.22
N GLN A 108 -2.73 -33.83 12.21
CA GLN A 108 -1.31 -34.10 12.48
C GLN A 108 -0.96 -34.08 13.97
N LYS A 109 -1.72 -33.34 14.79
CA LYS A 109 -1.54 -33.14 16.22
C LYS A 109 -2.88 -33.41 16.97
N PRO A 110 -3.29 -34.68 17.11
CA PRO A 110 -4.60 -35.05 17.67
C PRO A 110 -4.87 -34.52 19.09
N GLU A 111 -3.82 -34.24 19.85
CA GLU A 111 -3.90 -33.67 21.20
C GLU A 111 -4.51 -32.26 21.22
N LEU A 112 -4.53 -31.54 20.10
CA LEU A 112 -5.15 -30.23 19.99
C LEU A 112 -6.67 -30.31 19.86
N LYS A 113 -7.26 -31.46 19.52
CA LYS A 113 -8.67 -31.61 19.19
C LYS A 113 -9.62 -31.14 20.32
N GLU A 114 -9.29 -31.49 21.56
CA GLU A 114 -10.11 -31.15 22.74
C GLU A 114 -9.62 -29.87 23.46
N ARG A 115 -8.57 -29.24 22.94
CA ARG A 115 -7.98 -28.03 23.52
C ARG A 115 -8.56 -26.78 22.87
N GLU A 116 -8.88 -25.76 23.68
CA GLU A 116 -9.16 -24.43 23.16
C GLU A 116 -7.85 -23.76 22.67
N PRO A 117 -7.90 -22.93 21.64
CA PRO A 117 -9.09 -22.49 20.84
C PRO A 117 -9.46 -23.46 19.69
N PHE A 118 -8.70 -24.53 19.46
CA PHE A 118 -8.87 -25.45 18.33
C PHE A 118 -10.24 -26.13 18.35
N LYS A 119 -10.72 -26.53 19.54
CA LYS A 119 -12.05 -27.11 19.73
C LYS A 119 -13.17 -26.18 19.26
N THR A 120 -13.09 -24.90 19.62
CA THR A 120 -14.05 -23.87 19.18
C THR A 120 -14.05 -23.74 17.65
N VAL A 121 -12.87 -23.72 17.00
CA VAL A 121 -12.77 -23.62 15.54
C VAL A 121 -13.35 -24.88 14.87
N LEU A 122 -13.01 -26.08 15.37
CA LEU A 122 -13.53 -27.35 14.84
C LEU A 122 -15.04 -27.49 14.98
N SER A 123 -15.66 -26.84 15.97
CA SER A 123 -17.11 -26.85 16.13
C SER A 123 -17.88 -26.16 15.00
N GLY A 124 -17.21 -25.27 14.24
CA GLY A 124 -17.83 -24.45 13.22
C GLY A 124 -18.81 -23.40 13.75
N ASN A 125 -18.89 -23.23 15.07
CA ASN A 125 -19.79 -22.25 15.69
C ASN A 125 -19.27 -20.83 15.50
N ARG A 126 -19.89 -20.09 14.57
CA ARG A 126 -19.46 -18.73 14.21
C ARG A 126 -19.54 -17.73 15.35
N GLU A 127 -20.53 -17.87 16.24
CA GLU A 127 -20.67 -16.97 17.39
C GLU A 127 -19.55 -17.19 18.43
N ALA A 128 -19.16 -18.45 18.65
CA ALA A 128 -18.04 -18.80 19.51
C ALA A 128 -16.72 -18.32 18.91
N MET A 129 -16.52 -18.54 17.59
CA MET A 129 -15.33 -18.07 16.87
C MET A 129 -15.19 -16.55 16.89
N ALA A 130 -16.28 -15.78 16.80
CA ALA A 130 -16.28 -14.33 16.90
C ALA A 130 -15.87 -13.79 18.29
N LYS A 131 -15.89 -14.65 19.32
CA LYS A 131 -15.48 -14.32 20.69
C LYS A 131 -14.03 -14.72 21.01
N LEU A 132 -13.31 -15.34 20.08
CA LEU A 132 -11.90 -15.66 20.26
C LEU A 132 -11.12 -14.41 20.65
N SER A 133 -10.27 -14.56 21.66
CA SER A 133 -9.38 -13.50 22.12
C SER A 133 -8.17 -13.36 21.17
N LEU A 134 -7.39 -12.28 21.30
CA LEU A 134 -6.15 -12.12 20.58
C LEU A 134 -5.17 -13.28 20.88
N HIS A 135 -5.10 -13.71 22.12
CA HIS A 135 -4.27 -14.85 22.53
C HIS A 135 -4.69 -16.15 21.82
N ASP A 136 -6.01 -16.41 21.73
CA ASP A 136 -6.53 -17.57 20.98
C ASP A 136 -6.13 -17.53 19.51
N LEU A 137 -6.22 -16.37 18.88
CA LEU A 137 -5.81 -16.18 17.49
C LEU A 137 -4.30 -16.36 17.33
N GLU A 138 -3.48 -15.85 18.24
CA GLU A 138 -2.03 -16.06 18.25
C GLU A 138 -1.68 -17.55 18.35
N GLU A 139 -2.35 -18.32 19.23
CA GLU A 139 -2.15 -19.78 19.32
C GLU A 139 -2.48 -20.47 18.00
N ILE A 140 -3.58 -20.11 17.37
CA ILE A 140 -3.97 -20.66 16.06
C ILE A 140 -2.92 -20.29 15.00
N LEU A 141 -2.48 -19.03 14.95
CA LEU A 141 -1.45 -18.60 14.00
C LEU A 141 -0.14 -19.39 14.18
N VAL A 142 0.34 -19.50 15.41
CA VAL A 142 1.55 -20.27 15.70
C VAL A 142 1.40 -21.71 15.25
N ALA A 143 0.30 -22.38 15.59
CA ALA A 143 0.08 -23.78 15.26
C ALA A 143 -0.04 -24.03 13.74
N THR A 144 -0.59 -23.07 13.00
CA THR A 144 -0.87 -23.19 11.56
C THR A 144 0.25 -22.68 10.66
N LEU A 145 1.08 -21.75 11.14
CA LEU A 145 2.12 -21.11 10.34
C LEU A 145 3.53 -21.63 10.59
N THR A 146 3.73 -22.51 11.60
CA THR A 146 5.06 -22.96 12.02
C THR A 146 5.17 -24.48 12.11
N GLY A 147 6.38 -25.00 12.32
CA GLY A 147 6.64 -26.42 12.46
C GLY A 147 6.72 -27.20 11.15
N MET A 148 6.80 -26.52 10.01
CA MET A 148 6.91 -27.13 8.68
C MET A 148 8.01 -26.46 7.85
N PRO A 149 8.51 -27.10 6.77
CA PRO A 149 9.41 -26.48 5.82
C PRO A 149 8.78 -25.23 5.18
N VAL A 150 9.61 -24.20 4.91
CA VAL A 150 9.18 -22.95 4.29
C VAL A 150 8.47 -23.21 2.96
N GLU A 151 9.04 -24.06 2.12
CA GLU A 151 8.49 -24.38 0.80
C GLU A 151 7.13 -25.11 0.86
N VAL A 152 6.92 -25.89 1.93
CA VAL A 152 5.61 -26.54 2.18
C VAL A 152 4.58 -25.50 2.55
N PHE A 153 4.93 -24.58 3.46
CA PHE A 153 4.05 -23.47 3.82
C PHE A 153 3.68 -22.60 2.61
N GLU A 154 4.66 -22.18 1.81
CA GLU A 154 4.44 -21.37 0.61
C GLU A 154 3.51 -22.08 -0.38
N GLY A 155 3.73 -23.37 -0.63
CA GLY A 155 2.88 -24.19 -1.51
C GLY A 155 1.43 -24.29 -1.03
N GLU A 156 1.21 -24.48 0.28
CA GLU A 156 -0.13 -24.55 0.86
C GLU A 156 -0.83 -23.18 0.87
N ALA A 157 -0.12 -22.11 1.24
CA ALA A 157 -0.64 -20.74 1.22
C ALA A 157 -1.03 -20.32 -0.21
N LYS A 158 -0.17 -20.64 -1.20
CA LYS A 158 -0.44 -20.38 -2.61
C LYS A 158 -1.70 -21.09 -3.09
N LYS A 159 -1.79 -22.39 -2.85
CA LYS A 159 -2.97 -23.18 -3.22
C LYS A 159 -4.26 -22.65 -2.59
N TRP A 160 -4.19 -22.17 -1.36
CA TRP A 160 -5.33 -21.60 -0.67
C TRP A 160 -5.76 -20.26 -1.28
N ILE A 161 -4.82 -19.31 -1.46
CA ILE A 161 -5.15 -17.98 -1.97
C ILE A 161 -5.68 -18.01 -3.42
N GLU A 162 -5.26 -18.99 -4.21
CA GLU A 162 -5.77 -19.21 -5.58
C GLU A 162 -7.24 -19.64 -5.63
N THR A 163 -7.81 -20.11 -4.52
CA THR A 163 -9.17 -20.63 -4.45
C THR A 163 -10.07 -19.93 -3.45
N ALA A 164 -9.49 -19.23 -2.47
CA ALA A 164 -10.20 -18.55 -1.40
C ALA A 164 -11.08 -17.42 -1.92
N LYS A 165 -12.37 -17.46 -1.54
CA LYS A 165 -13.37 -16.49 -2.00
C LYS A 165 -13.93 -15.70 -0.83
N HIS A 166 -14.04 -14.40 -1.06
CA HIS A 166 -14.64 -13.49 -0.11
C HIS A 166 -16.15 -13.75 0.07
N PRO A 167 -16.68 -13.76 1.30
CA PRO A 167 -18.08 -14.11 1.56
C PRO A 167 -19.11 -13.14 0.96
N ARG A 168 -18.79 -11.84 0.83
CA ARG A 168 -19.70 -10.82 0.26
C ARG A 168 -19.75 -10.90 -1.26
N TRP A 169 -18.60 -10.82 -1.94
CA TRP A 169 -18.55 -10.72 -3.42
C TRP A 169 -18.49 -12.07 -4.12
N LYS A 170 -18.23 -13.18 -3.40
CA LYS A 170 -18.03 -14.53 -3.98
C LYS A 170 -16.91 -14.62 -5.02
N ARG A 171 -16.01 -13.62 -5.02
CA ARG A 171 -14.82 -13.51 -5.85
C ARG A 171 -13.59 -13.93 -5.06
N LEU A 172 -12.52 -14.27 -5.77
CA LEU A 172 -11.22 -14.53 -5.15
C LEU A 172 -10.74 -13.29 -4.39
N TYR A 173 -10.04 -13.49 -3.28
CA TYR A 173 -9.43 -12.36 -2.55
C TYR A 173 -8.46 -11.58 -3.44
N THR A 174 -7.74 -12.26 -4.33
CA THR A 174 -6.83 -11.67 -5.31
C THR A 174 -7.51 -10.80 -6.39
N GLU A 175 -8.85 -10.84 -6.48
CA GLU A 175 -9.64 -9.96 -7.35
C GLU A 175 -10.17 -8.72 -6.60
N LEU A 176 -10.04 -8.69 -5.26
CA LEU A 176 -10.59 -7.63 -4.41
C LEU A 176 -9.52 -6.59 -4.01
N ILE A 177 -8.70 -6.25 -4.97
CA ILE A 177 -7.67 -5.23 -4.85
C ILE A 177 -8.30 -3.88 -5.15
N TYR A 178 -7.99 -2.87 -4.35
CA TYR A 178 -8.42 -1.51 -4.63
C TYR A 178 -7.71 -0.98 -5.87
N GLN A 179 -8.47 -0.89 -6.96
CA GLN A 179 -7.97 -0.44 -8.27
C GLN A 179 -7.27 0.93 -8.20
N PRO A 180 -7.77 1.92 -7.44
CA PRO A 180 -7.07 3.19 -7.29
C PRO A 180 -5.69 3.06 -6.69
N MET A 181 -5.51 2.16 -5.72
CA MET A 181 -4.21 1.95 -5.07
C MET A 181 -3.25 1.16 -5.95
N LEU A 182 -3.75 0.21 -6.75
CA LEU A 182 -2.94 -0.47 -7.76
C LEU A 182 -2.40 0.53 -8.80
N GLU A 183 -3.21 1.50 -9.21
CA GLU A 183 -2.79 2.58 -10.10
C GLU A 183 -1.73 3.49 -9.47
N VAL A 184 -1.85 3.79 -8.19
CA VAL A 184 -0.81 4.55 -7.43
C VAL A 184 0.51 3.78 -7.39
N LEU A 185 0.49 2.47 -7.12
CA LEU A 185 1.68 1.62 -7.17
C LEU A 185 2.35 1.68 -8.54
N GLN A 186 1.56 1.55 -9.61
CA GLN A 186 2.06 1.60 -11.00
C GLN A 186 2.60 3.00 -11.34
N TYR A 187 1.89 4.04 -10.96
CA TYR A 187 2.30 5.42 -11.20
C TYR A 187 3.61 5.77 -10.50
N LEU A 188 3.76 5.39 -9.23
CA LEU A 188 5.00 5.58 -8.48
C LEU A 188 6.18 4.83 -9.13
N ARG A 189 5.99 3.56 -9.50
CA ARG A 189 7.04 2.76 -10.17
C ARG A 189 7.42 3.34 -11.53
N ALA A 190 6.46 3.77 -12.33
CA ALA A 190 6.72 4.45 -13.62
C ALA A 190 7.54 5.73 -13.45
N ASN A 191 7.51 6.34 -12.26
CA ASN A 191 8.28 7.53 -11.90
C ASN A 191 9.53 7.21 -11.04
N GLY A 192 9.99 5.95 -11.07
CA GLY A 192 11.26 5.52 -10.47
C GLY A 192 11.21 5.33 -8.96
N TYR A 193 10.03 5.19 -8.36
CA TYR A 193 9.88 4.79 -6.96
C TYR A 193 9.96 3.27 -6.82
N ARG A 194 10.64 2.81 -5.77
CA ARG A 194 10.51 1.43 -5.27
C ARG A 194 9.36 1.37 -4.29
N THR A 195 8.44 0.42 -4.50
CA THR A 195 7.23 0.25 -3.68
C THR A 195 7.38 -0.99 -2.81
N TYR A 196 7.12 -0.85 -1.53
CA TYR A 196 7.21 -1.90 -0.53
C TYR A 196 5.86 -2.09 0.15
N ILE A 197 5.51 -3.35 0.45
CA ILE A 197 4.46 -3.64 1.42
C ILE A 197 5.09 -3.64 2.81
N VAL A 198 4.41 -3.02 3.80
CA VAL A 198 4.79 -3.02 5.21
C VAL A 198 3.54 -3.37 6.02
N THR A 199 3.43 -4.62 6.47
CA THR A 199 2.17 -5.20 6.95
C THR A 199 2.29 -5.88 8.31
N GLY A 200 1.29 -5.70 9.17
CA GLY A 200 1.13 -6.49 10.40
C GLY A 200 0.88 -7.97 10.13
N GLY A 201 0.46 -8.33 8.93
CA GLY A 201 0.33 -9.71 8.48
C GLY A 201 1.68 -10.44 8.33
N GLY A 202 1.62 -11.77 8.24
CA GLY A 202 2.83 -12.60 8.09
C GLY A 202 3.56 -12.36 6.78
N GLN A 203 4.82 -12.00 6.87
CA GLN A 203 5.70 -11.71 5.73
C GLN A 203 5.67 -12.82 4.66
N ASP A 204 5.84 -14.08 5.07
CA ASP A 204 5.88 -15.23 4.17
C ASP A 204 4.53 -15.46 3.48
N PHE A 205 3.41 -15.20 4.18
CA PHE A 205 2.08 -15.34 3.58
C PHE A 205 1.87 -14.32 2.46
N VAL A 206 2.24 -13.06 2.67
CA VAL A 206 2.07 -11.99 1.68
C VAL A 206 3.03 -12.18 0.50
N ARG A 207 4.25 -12.64 0.72
CA ARG A 207 5.25 -12.96 -0.31
C ARG A 207 4.75 -13.95 -1.37
N VAL A 208 3.87 -14.87 -0.99
CA VAL A 208 3.33 -15.89 -1.90
C VAL A 208 2.59 -15.29 -3.10
N TYR A 209 1.97 -14.14 -2.93
CA TYR A 209 1.11 -13.54 -3.98
C TYR A 209 1.45 -12.09 -4.35
N SER A 210 2.31 -11.43 -3.60
CA SER A 210 2.59 -9.99 -3.78
C SER A 210 3.04 -9.62 -5.20
N GLN A 211 3.89 -10.44 -5.80
CA GLN A 211 4.38 -10.21 -7.17
C GLN A 211 3.25 -10.31 -8.19
N GLN A 212 2.42 -11.35 -8.09
CA GLN A 212 1.33 -11.58 -9.04
C GLN A 212 0.24 -10.53 -8.90
N VAL A 213 -0.08 -10.15 -7.66
CA VAL A 213 -1.24 -9.31 -7.33
C VAL A 213 -0.92 -7.82 -7.44
N TYR A 214 0.21 -7.39 -6.94
CA TYR A 214 0.59 -5.97 -6.85
C TYR A 214 1.78 -5.60 -7.75
N GLY A 215 2.47 -6.57 -8.32
CA GLY A 215 3.75 -6.36 -9.00
C GLY A 215 4.87 -5.98 -8.03
N ILE A 216 4.74 -6.32 -6.76
CA ILE A 216 5.76 -6.10 -5.71
C ILE A 216 6.47 -7.43 -5.45
N PRO A 217 7.78 -7.53 -5.75
CA PRO A 217 8.51 -8.77 -5.57
C PRO A 217 8.64 -9.15 -4.10
N PRO A 218 8.80 -10.47 -3.78
CA PRO A 218 8.79 -10.96 -2.40
C PRO A 218 9.82 -10.27 -1.50
N GLU A 219 10.97 -9.88 -2.01
CA GLU A 219 12.01 -9.15 -1.26
C GLU A 219 11.63 -7.70 -0.91
N GLN A 220 10.54 -7.19 -1.47
CA GLN A 220 9.96 -5.88 -1.14
C GLN A 220 8.73 -5.98 -0.22
N VAL A 221 8.56 -7.12 0.45
CA VAL A 221 7.54 -7.33 1.47
C VAL A 221 8.21 -7.37 2.84
N VAL A 222 7.90 -6.39 3.69
CA VAL A 222 8.21 -6.33 5.10
C VAL A 222 6.94 -6.71 5.86
N GLY A 223 7.04 -7.59 6.82
CA GLY A 223 5.87 -8.05 7.57
C GLY A 223 6.26 -8.76 8.86
N THR A 224 5.26 -9.15 9.63
CA THR A 224 5.49 -9.95 10.83
C THR A 224 6.24 -11.22 10.47
N ALA A 225 7.43 -11.38 11.02
CA ALA A 225 8.36 -12.45 10.69
C ALA A 225 8.59 -13.40 11.85
N THR A 226 8.61 -14.71 11.54
CA THR A 226 9.00 -15.76 12.49
C THR A 226 10.37 -16.32 12.12
N GLY A 227 11.04 -16.93 13.11
CA GLY A 227 12.34 -17.59 12.92
C GLY A 227 12.26 -18.76 11.95
N THR A 228 13.42 -19.11 11.42
CA THR A 228 13.62 -20.33 10.67
C THR A 228 14.83 -21.07 11.20
N LYS A 229 14.81 -22.39 11.07
CA LYS A 229 15.91 -23.27 11.45
C LYS A 229 16.43 -24.01 10.23
N TYR A 230 17.73 -23.88 9.99
CA TYR A 230 18.41 -24.64 8.95
C TYR A 230 18.54 -26.11 9.34
N GLY A 231 18.34 -27.01 8.39
CA GLY A 231 18.46 -28.44 8.56
C GLY A 231 18.60 -29.18 7.24
N TYR A 232 18.62 -30.52 7.34
CA TYR A 232 18.70 -31.44 6.20
C TYR A 232 17.56 -32.43 6.25
N ASP A 233 16.98 -32.76 5.10
CA ASP A 233 16.02 -33.84 4.97
C ASP A 233 16.73 -35.23 5.03
N LYS A 234 15.94 -36.32 4.95
CA LYS A 234 16.46 -37.69 4.97
C LYS A 234 17.39 -37.99 3.79
N GLY A 235 17.33 -37.24 2.72
CA GLY A 235 18.17 -37.35 1.51
C GLY A 235 19.41 -36.46 1.55
N GLY A 236 19.61 -35.70 2.64
CA GLY A 236 20.73 -34.74 2.75
C GLY A 236 20.51 -33.42 2.06
N LYS A 237 19.28 -33.14 1.57
CA LYS A 237 18.95 -31.84 0.95
C LYS A 237 18.72 -30.78 2.03
N PRO A 238 19.39 -29.61 1.95
CA PRO A 238 19.16 -28.53 2.91
C PRO A 238 17.79 -27.89 2.75
N PHE A 239 17.19 -27.46 3.87
CA PHE A 239 15.92 -26.73 3.92
C PHE A 239 15.82 -25.88 5.18
N LEU A 240 14.83 -24.99 5.22
CA LEU A 240 14.46 -24.17 6.37
C LEU A 240 13.13 -24.65 6.96
N THR A 241 13.08 -24.85 8.27
CA THR A 241 11.84 -25.10 9.02
C THR A 241 11.38 -23.81 9.68
N LYS A 242 10.10 -23.47 9.56
CA LYS A 242 9.50 -22.34 10.25
C LYS A 242 9.39 -22.60 11.74
N GLU A 243 9.91 -21.70 12.57
CA GLU A 243 9.87 -21.79 14.02
C GLU A 243 8.83 -20.83 14.63
N PRO A 244 8.28 -21.15 15.83
CA PRO A 244 7.26 -20.30 16.48
C PRO A 244 7.87 -19.03 17.13
N LYS A 245 9.18 -18.81 16.99
CA LYS A 245 9.86 -17.64 17.54
C LYS A 245 9.56 -16.39 16.71
N LEU A 246 8.87 -15.42 17.29
CA LEU A 246 8.66 -14.12 16.68
C LEU A 246 10.00 -13.36 16.61
N LEU A 247 10.37 -12.88 15.42
CA LEU A 247 11.55 -12.05 15.18
C LEU A 247 11.17 -10.56 15.02
N LEU A 248 10.06 -10.28 14.34
CA LEU A 248 9.52 -8.95 14.12
C LEU A 248 8.00 -9.02 14.21
N ASN A 249 7.40 -8.18 15.05
CA ASN A 249 5.96 -7.87 14.98
C ASN A 249 5.83 -6.57 14.19
N ASP A 250 5.52 -6.66 12.90
CA ASP A 250 5.48 -5.50 11.99
C ASP A 250 4.15 -4.75 12.07
N ASN A 251 3.65 -4.52 13.29
CA ASN A 251 2.48 -3.69 13.56
C ASN A 251 2.87 -2.51 14.45
N ASP A 252 2.14 -1.42 14.40
CA ASP A 252 2.40 -0.21 15.19
C ASP A 252 3.87 0.26 15.06
N ALA A 253 4.62 0.29 16.18
CA ALA A 253 6.04 0.65 16.21
C ALA A 253 6.94 -0.33 15.43
N GLY A 254 6.50 -1.57 15.26
CA GLY A 254 7.22 -2.55 14.46
C GLY A 254 7.36 -2.18 13.00
N LYS A 255 6.37 -1.46 12.41
CA LYS A 255 6.46 -1.02 11.00
C LYS A 255 7.70 -0.16 10.71
N PRO A 256 8.00 0.94 11.44
CA PRO A 256 9.25 1.67 11.23
C PRO A 256 10.49 0.86 11.60
N GLU A 257 10.43 -0.07 12.57
CA GLU A 257 11.53 -0.98 12.91
C GLU A 257 11.81 -1.94 11.74
N GLY A 258 10.78 -2.56 11.17
CA GLY A 258 10.88 -3.42 9.99
C GLY A 258 11.37 -2.67 8.75
N ILE A 259 10.89 -1.45 8.52
CA ILE A 259 11.41 -0.58 7.46
C ILE A 259 12.92 -0.34 7.62
N HIS A 260 13.37 -0.05 8.84
CA HIS A 260 14.79 0.14 9.10
C HIS A 260 15.59 -1.14 8.88
N LEU A 261 15.10 -2.27 9.36
CA LEU A 261 15.77 -3.57 9.29
C LEU A 261 15.89 -4.08 7.84
N GLU A 262 14.80 -4.05 7.07
CA GLU A 262 14.70 -4.70 5.77
C GLU A 262 14.98 -3.75 4.59
N ILE A 263 14.63 -2.48 4.71
CA ILE A 263 14.79 -1.49 3.64
C ILE A 263 16.05 -0.63 3.86
N GLY A 264 16.39 -0.33 5.12
CA GLY A 264 17.55 0.49 5.49
C GLY A 264 17.44 1.98 5.13
N ARG A 265 16.27 2.43 4.68
CA ARG A 265 16.01 3.82 4.30
C ARG A 265 14.63 4.27 4.73
N ARG A 266 14.51 5.53 5.16
CA ARG A 266 13.23 6.16 5.49
C ARG A 266 12.41 6.41 4.20
N PRO A 267 11.13 5.99 4.13
CA PRO A 267 10.29 6.21 2.96
C PRO A 267 10.05 7.69 2.66
N ARG A 268 9.82 8.03 1.40
CA ARG A 268 9.36 9.35 0.95
C ARG A 268 7.84 9.44 0.93
N ALA A 269 7.15 8.31 0.78
CA ALA A 269 5.70 8.23 0.87
C ALA A 269 5.29 7.01 1.71
N ALA A 270 4.19 7.14 2.46
CA ALA A 270 3.59 6.05 3.22
C ALA A 270 2.06 6.10 3.10
N PHE A 271 1.47 4.92 2.92
CA PHE A 271 0.04 4.73 2.77
C PHE A 271 -0.45 3.69 3.77
N GLY A 272 -1.53 3.97 4.46
CA GLY A 272 -2.15 3.07 5.43
C GLY A 272 -3.65 3.33 5.54
N ASN A 273 -4.32 2.69 6.50
CA ASN A 273 -5.75 2.91 6.74
C ASN A 273 -6.15 2.87 8.22
N SER A 274 -5.26 2.46 9.11
CA SER A 274 -5.61 2.19 10.50
C SER A 274 -4.62 2.76 11.53
N THR A 275 -4.96 2.60 12.81
CA THR A 275 -4.06 2.96 13.92
C THR A 275 -2.75 2.19 13.90
N GLY A 276 -2.72 0.99 13.32
CA GLY A 276 -1.51 0.19 13.16
C GLY A 276 -0.46 0.81 12.22
N ASP A 277 -0.89 1.79 11.39
CA ASP A 277 -0.01 2.46 10.41
C ASP A 277 0.55 3.78 10.92
N ARG A 278 0.01 4.28 12.04
CA ARG A 278 0.33 5.60 12.56
C ARG A 278 1.84 5.84 12.64
N GLN A 279 2.58 4.92 13.23
CA GLN A 279 4.02 5.08 13.42
C GLN A 279 4.82 5.02 12.11
N MET A 280 4.34 4.27 11.10
CA MET A 280 4.93 4.28 9.76
C MET A 280 4.76 5.66 9.10
N LEU A 281 3.58 6.27 9.23
CA LEU A 281 3.32 7.61 8.69
C LEU A 281 4.11 8.69 9.45
N GLU A 282 4.13 8.64 10.78
CA GLU A 282 4.95 9.52 11.63
C GLU A 282 6.44 9.43 11.27
N TYR A 283 6.96 8.20 11.16
CA TYR A 283 8.34 7.95 10.77
C TYR A 283 8.65 8.51 9.39
N THR A 284 7.77 8.32 8.43
CA THR A 284 7.92 8.90 7.08
C THR A 284 7.90 10.42 7.13
N GLY A 285 6.93 11.01 7.83
CA GLY A 285 6.75 12.47 7.94
C GLY A 285 7.87 13.20 8.67
N ALA A 286 8.54 12.53 9.63
CA ALA A 286 9.64 13.11 10.41
C ALA A 286 10.97 13.22 9.63
N GLY A 287 11.03 12.76 8.40
CA GLY A 287 12.24 12.91 7.57
C GLY A 287 12.32 14.26 6.87
N ASP A 288 13.53 14.64 6.47
CA ASP A 288 13.76 15.88 5.74
C ASP A 288 13.22 15.85 4.31
N GLY A 289 12.89 17.01 3.77
CA GLY A 289 12.43 17.21 2.40
C GLY A 289 10.95 16.84 2.19
N THR A 290 10.57 16.67 0.93
CA THR A 290 9.18 16.42 0.56
C THR A 290 8.76 15.00 0.92
N ARG A 291 7.64 14.89 1.62
CA ARG A 291 7.03 13.63 2.08
C ARG A 291 5.54 13.60 1.78
N LEU A 292 4.99 12.38 1.62
CA LEU A 292 3.58 12.16 1.42
C LEU A 292 3.09 11.08 2.40
N MET A 293 2.14 11.42 3.24
CA MET A 293 1.49 10.51 4.18
C MET A 293 -0.01 10.47 3.86
N MET A 294 -0.55 9.28 3.62
CA MET A 294 -1.95 9.11 3.22
C MET A 294 -2.63 7.98 4.01
N LEU A 295 -3.88 8.20 4.38
CA LEU A 295 -4.72 7.24 5.09
C LEU A 295 -6.04 7.03 4.35
N VAL A 296 -6.38 5.79 4.06
CA VAL A 296 -7.66 5.39 3.48
C VAL A 296 -8.72 5.37 4.58
N LEU A 297 -9.78 6.15 4.42
CA LEU A 297 -10.98 6.13 5.24
C LEU A 297 -12.04 5.28 4.56
N HIS A 298 -12.46 4.20 5.21
CA HIS A 298 -13.48 3.28 4.71
C HIS A 298 -14.88 3.82 5.01
N ASP A 299 -15.35 4.73 4.16
CA ASP A 299 -16.63 5.46 4.32
C ASP A 299 -17.68 5.11 3.25
N ASP A 300 -17.49 4.01 2.50
CA ASP A 300 -18.40 3.57 1.45
C ASP A 300 -19.06 2.22 1.73
N ALA A 301 -20.13 2.23 2.51
CA ALA A 301 -20.92 1.04 2.85
C ALA A 301 -21.59 0.38 1.62
N GLN A 302 -21.75 1.10 0.51
CA GLN A 302 -22.45 0.61 -0.67
C GLN A 302 -21.54 -0.29 -1.50
N ARG A 303 -20.34 0.16 -1.80
CA ARG A 303 -19.38 -0.57 -2.66
C ARG A 303 -18.49 -1.51 -1.85
N GLU A 304 -18.16 -1.10 -0.60
CA GLU A 304 -17.32 -1.85 0.34
C GLU A 304 -17.97 -1.83 1.73
N TYR A 305 -17.28 -2.15 2.80
CA TYR A 305 -17.73 -1.94 4.18
C TYR A 305 -17.40 -0.52 4.63
N ALA A 306 -18.29 0.09 5.44
CA ALA A 306 -17.95 1.32 6.15
C ALA A 306 -17.62 0.99 7.60
N TYR A 307 -16.44 1.38 8.06
CA TYR A 307 -15.94 1.05 9.40
C TYR A 307 -14.79 1.97 9.82
N GLY A 308 -14.41 1.84 11.11
CA GLY A 308 -13.48 2.73 11.76
C GLY A 308 -14.25 3.88 12.40
N PRO A 309 -14.17 4.10 13.73
CA PRO A 309 -15.05 5.04 14.42
C PRO A 309 -14.83 6.51 14.08
N ALA A 310 -13.81 6.84 13.29
CA ALA A 310 -13.59 8.20 12.80
C ALA A 310 -14.83 8.71 12.06
N ARG A 311 -15.17 9.98 12.32
CA ARG A 311 -16.28 10.69 11.68
C ARG A 311 -17.66 10.02 11.85
N GLY A 312 -17.83 9.25 12.92
CA GLY A 312 -19.10 8.58 13.22
C GLY A 312 -19.35 7.29 12.44
N LEU A 313 -18.33 6.73 11.80
CA LEU A 313 -18.41 5.42 11.17
C LEU A 313 -18.54 4.31 12.23
N PRO A 314 -19.05 3.12 11.86
CA PRO A 314 -19.17 2.00 12.78
C PRO A 314 -17.84 1.60 13.43
N ASP A 315 -17.90 1.25 14.72
CA ASP A 315 -16.73 0.73 15.43
C ASP A 315 -16.33 -0.65 14.92
N THR A 316 -15.05 -0.98 15.03
CA THR A 316 -14.49 -2.24 14.53
C THR A 316 -13.26 -2.66 15.29
N LYS A 317 -13.00 -3.99 15.31
CA LYS A 317 -11.74 -4.57 15.77
C LYS A 317 -10.75 -4.81 14.61
N VAL A 318 -11.20 -4.68 13.37
CA VAL A 318 -10.42 -4.92 12.14
C VAL A 318 -10.25 -3.59 11.45
N GLY A 319 -9.02 -3.13 11.23
CA GLY A 319 -8.72 -1.90 10.51
C GLY A 319 -9.24 -0.62 11.20
N ALA A 320 -9.05 -0.48 12.52
CA ALA A 320 -9.59 0.64 13.29
C ALA A 320 -8.95 1.99 12.91
N PHE A 321 -9.72 2.84 12.22
CA PHE A 321 -9.37 4.24 11.99
C PHE A 321 -10.09 5.11 13.01
N THR A 322 -9.43 5.36 14.15
CA THR A 322 -10.04 6.10 15.27
C THR A 322 -10.18 7.60 14.98
N GLN A 323 -11.11 8.29 15.69
CA GLN A 323 -11.21 9.75 15.63
C GLN A 323 -9.87 10.42 16.01
N LYS A 324 -9.16 9.86 17.00
CA LYS A 324 -7.84 10.37 17.41
C LYS A 324 -6.82 10.34 16.27
N LEU A 325 -6.79 9.25 15.47
CA LEU A 325 -5.92 9.15 14.30
C LEU A 325 -6.32 10.16 13.22
N TYR A 326 -7.63 10.33 13.00
CA TYR A 326 -8.15 11.32 12.07
C TYR A 326 -7.72 12.75 12.46
N ASP A 327 -7.90 13.11 13.74
CA ASP A 327 -7.53 14.43 14.26
C ASP A 327 -6.01 14.67 14.13
N GLN A 328 -5.21 13.64 14.38
CA GLN A 328 -3.76 13.68 14.16
C GLN A 328 -3.43 13.89 12.68
N ALA A 329 -4.06 13.14 11.77
CA ALA A 329 -3.86 13.31 10.34
C ALA A 329 -4.13 14.74 9.88
N MET A 330 -5.22 15.35 10.37
CA MET A 330 -5.53 16.76 10.07
C MET A 330 -4.48 17.72 10.63
N LYS A 331 -4.07 17.53 11.88
CA LYS A 331 -3.03 18.35 12.53
C LYS A 331 -1.69 18.28 11.81
N ASP A 332 -1.28 17.07 11.44
CA ASP A 332 0.03 16.80 10.85
C ASP A 332 0.02 16.91 9.30
N ARG A 333 -1.13 17.36 8.75
CA ARG A 333 -1.35 17.57 7.31
C ARG A 333 -1.16 16.31 6.47
N TRP A 334 -1.53 15.16 7.01
CA TRP A 334 -1.63 13.94 6.24
C TRP A 334 -2.90 14.01 5.37
N THR A 335 -2.86 13.39 4.23
CA THR A 335 -4.04 13.33 3.36
C THR A 335 -4.92 12.15 3.74
N VAL A 336 -6.16 12.41 4.11
CA VAL A 336 -7.17 11.36 4.28
C VAL A 336 -7.90 11.15 2.97
N ILE A 337 -7.88 9.92 2.48
CA ILE A 337 -8.54 9.48 1.26
C ILE A 337 -9.94 8.98 1.64
N SER A 338 -11.00 9.62 1.19
CA SER A 338 -12.36 9.10 1.30
C SER A 338 -12.61 8.07 0.20
N MET A 339 -12.81 6.82 0.57
CA MET A 339 -13.12 5.78 -0.41
C MET A 339 -14.36 6.14 -1.24
N LYS A 340 -15.37 6.75 -0.61
CA LYS A 340 -16.62 7.18 -1.24
C LYS A 340 -16.44 8.33 -2.23
N ASN A 341 -15.62 9.33 -1.87
CA ASN A 341 -15.57 10.59 -2.61
C ASN A 341 -14.36 10.68 -3.53
N ASP A 342 -13.21 10.11 -3.15
CA ASP A 342 -11.96 10.22 -3.91
C ASP A 342 -11.78 9.08 -4.93
N TRP A 343 -12.47 7.95 -4.75
CA TRP A 343 -12.36 6.82 -5.65
C TRP A 343 -13.58 6.70 -6.58
N LYS A 344 -13.35 6.84 -7.86
CA LYS A 344 -14.34 6.67 -8.93
C LYS A 344 -14.73 5.20 -9.12
N ARG A 345 -13.77 4.30 -9.00
CA ARG A 345 -13.90 2.84 -9.09
C ARG A 345 -13.16 2.23 -7.91
N LEU A 346 -13.73 1.20 -7.26
CA LEU A 346 -13.03 0.45 -6.20
C LEU A 346 -12.29 -0.75 -6.76
N PHE A 347 -13.00 -1.59 -7.51
CA PHE A 347 -12.47 -2.86 -8.01
C PHE A 347 -12.42 -2.88 -9.53
N ALA A 348 -11.53 -3.70 -10.08
CA ALA A 348 -11.37 -3.81 -11.54
C ALA A 348 -12.63 -4.31 -12.27
N PHE A 349 -13.52 -5.02 -11.55
CA PHE A 349 -14.75 -5.61 -12.10
C PHE A 349 -16.00 -4.70 -12.03
N GLU A 350 -15.88 -3.50 -11.50
CA GLU A 350 -16.96 -2.48 -11.50
C GLU A 350 -17.13 -1.81 -12.86
#